data_121d64041fe58f38e1dd9a8de4f0dab2
#
_entry.id   121d64041fe58f38e1dd9a8de4f0dab2
#
_cell.length_a   1.000
_cell.length_b   1.000
_cell.length_c   1.000
_cell.angle_alpha   90.00
_cell.angle_beta   90.00
_cell.angle_gamma   90.00
#
_symmetry.space_group_name_H-M   'P 1'
#
loop_
_entity.id
_entity.type
_entity.pdbx_description
1 polymer ?
#
loop_
_entity_poly.entity_id
_entity_poly.type
_entity_poly.pdbx_seq_one_letter_code
_entity_poly.pdbx_strand_id
1 'polypeptide(L)'
;YQDILEFRLEDDTKAYEYTVKNEAAPGDIVTCNVKRGSTIFKGQKVYRTKNAALLSWIDEKIESVDDKISLKGEMTAKIGKPIALKLQGLSHEVTMFGEPLQRAVNRPVTKDEIEKRLRKMGNTNYKLTDFSIILDDDSFVPMGEIAKLKREALVAFEREAVSGRSVEEQKPHKKKELPVWQNASILKVSTMEQLRTAVETDENDVWIELPVALFAKEEDEVIKLLQNRPVLLSFPRIMKAGVEEKWRTLINRLSVGAVVINSHRALLVAKEQFKDCPWIAAETFYHENERAKEVLAEFGICQAIKRGYGRKEVMVTKGCLKRTLDRCDGKKERILVSGGKGDKFYVVNNCDFCYNTIYTKNGEKKPELDKPAWHHFTWETADEMRKVLKTWNLL
;
A
#
# COMPACT_ATOMS: atom_id res chain seq x y z
N TYR A 1 -21.86 -17.71 -19.94
CA TYR A 1 -21.02 -18.41 -20.90
C TYR A 1 -19.56 -18.39 -20.45
N GLN A 2 -18.86 -19.53 -20.56
CA GLN A 2 -17.46 -19.75 -20.12
C GLN A 2 -17.17 -19.55 -18.62
N ASP A 3 -18.16 -19.36 -17.79
CA ASP A 3 -18.00 -19.43 -16.35
C ASP A 3 -17.59 -20.84 -15.93
N ILE A 4 -16.84 -20.95 -14.84
CA ILE A 4 -16.47 -22.26 -14.28
C ILE A 4 -17.27 -22.44 -12.99
N LEU A 5 -17.98 -23.56 -12.95
CA LEU A 5 -18.71 -24.03 -11.77
C LEU A 5 -17.97 -25.21 -11.14
N GLU A 6 -17.77 -25.13 -9.85
CA GLU A 6 -17.14 -26.17 -9.05
C GLU A 6 -18.15 -26.79 -8.08
N PHE A 7 -18.33 -28.09 -8.20
CA PHE A 7 -19.18 -28.90 -7.31
C PHE A 7 -18.31 -29.40 -6.17
N ARG A 8 -18.72 -29.18 -4.93
CA ARG A 8 -17.95 -29.57 -3.75
C ARG A 8 -18.65 -30.62 -2.91
N LEU A 9 -17.85 -31.52 -2.33
CA LEU A 9 -18.30 -32.50 -1.34
C LEU A 9 -18.63 -31.82 0.00
N GLU A 10 -19.15 -32.57 0.95
CA GLU A 10 -19.48 -32.03 2.29
C GLU A 10 -18.28 -31.54 3.07
N ASP A 11 -17.12 -32.14 2.84
CA ASP A 11 -15.82 -31.70 3.40
C ASP A 11 -15.18 -30.51 2.69
N ASP A 12 -15.94 -29.89 1.78
CA ASP A 12 -15.53 -28.73 0.95
C ASP A 12 -14.44 -29.07 -0.09
N THR A 13 -14.15 -30.35 -0.34
CA THR A 13 -13.24 -30.75 -1.40
C THR A 13 -13.95 -30.74 -2.77
N LYS A 14 -13.17 -30.49 -3.83
CA LYS A 14 -13.67 -30.43 -5.21
C LYS A 14 -14.07 -31.82 -5.70
N ALA A 15 -15.33 -31.97 -6.06
CA ALA A 15 -15.85 -33.17 -6.66
C ALA A 15 -15.81 -33.17 -8.19
N TYR A 16 -16.20 -32.04 -8.80
CA TYR A 16 -16.26 -31.86 -10.24
C TYR A 16 -16.17 -30.40 -10.64
N GLU A 17 -15.70 -30.14 -11.86
CA GLU A 17 -15.65 -28.81 -12.46
C GLU A 17 -16.34 -28.83 -13.82
N TYR A 18 -17.17 -27.83 -14.07
CA TYR A 18 -17.91 -27.69 -15.31
C TYR A 18 -17.76 -26.28 -15.89
N THR A 19 -17.40 -26.21 -17.17
CA THR A 19 -17.40 -24.93 -17.91
C THR A 19 -18.78 -24.72 -18.55
N VAL A 20 -19.43 -23.61 -18.18
CA VAL A 20 -20.77 -23.26 -18.67
C VAL A 20 -20.73 -22.94 -20.17
N LYS A 21 -21.53 -23.65 -20.96
CA LYS A 21 -21.52 -23.53 -22.43
C LYS A 21 -22.58 -22.58 -22.99
N ASN A 22 -23.59 -22.23 -22.20
CA ASN A 22 -24.70 -21.38 -22.61
C ASN A 22 -24.85 -20.21 -21.65
N GLU A 23 -25.43 -19.11 -22.10
CA GLU A 23 -25.84 -18.01 -21.24
C GLU A 23 -27.02 -18.45 -20.35
N ALA A 24 -27.08 -17.90 -19.15
CA ALA A 24 -28.15 -18.15 -18.19
C ALA A 24 -28.39 -16.90 -17.33
N ALA A 25 -29.64 -16.57 -17.11
CA ALA A 25 -30.07 -15.49 -16.21
C ALA A 25 -30.38 -16.04 -14.80
N PRO A 26 -30.45 -15.18 -13.78
CA PRO A 26 -30.88 -15.57 -12.45
C PRO A 26 -32.27 -16.24 -12.48
N GLY A 27 -32.36 -17.48 -11.98
CA GLY A 27 -33.59 -18.29 -12.00
C GLY A 27 -33.64 -19.35 -13.10
N ASP A 28 -32.72 -19.28 -14.07
CA ASP A 28 -32.66 -20.31 -15.13
C ASP A 28 -32.09 -21.63 -14.63
N ILE A 29 -32.57 -22.71 -15.25
CA ILE A 29 -32.02 -24.06 -15.03
C ILE A 29 -30.91 -24.34 -16.02
N VAL A 30 -29.70 -24.54 -15.52
CA VAL A 30 -28.53 -24.87 -16.33
C VAL A 30 -28.31 -26.40 -16.32
N THR A 31 -28.27 -27.01 -17.50
CA THR A 31 -27.94 -28.43 -17.65
C THR A 31 -26.44 -28.62 -17.81
N CYS A 32 -25.83 -29.36 -16.89
CA CYS A 32 -24.39 -29.65 -16.89
C CYS A 32 -24.15 -31.09 -17.33
N ASN A 33 -23.37 -31.30 -18.38
CA ASN A 33 -22.94 -32.64 -18.78
C ASN A 33 -21.73 -33.06 -17.95
N VAL A 34 -21.93 -34.05 -17.10
CA VAL A 34 -20.86 -34.57 -16.21
C VAL A 34 -20.31 -35.90 -16.73
N LYS A 35 -19.02 -36.16 -16.44
CA LYS A 35 -18.40 -37.43 -16.77
C LYS A 35 -19.05 -38.59 -15.98
N ARG A 36 -19.19 -39.73 -16.61
CA ARG A 36 -19.67 -40.95 -15.95
C ARG A 36 -18.74 -41.30 -14.78
N GLY A 37 -19.30 -41.54 -13.61
CA GLY A 37 -18.56 -41.81 -12.37
C GLY A 37 -18.20 -40.57 -11.53
N SER A 38 -18.64 -39.37 -11.91
CA SER A 38 -18.49 -38.19 -11.06
C SER A 38 -19.41 -38.28 -9.82
N THR A 39 -18.89 -37.87 -8.68
CA THR A 39 -19.65 -37.84 -7.41
C THR A 39 -20.51 -36.59 -7.35
N ILE A 40 -21.71 -36.63 -7.91
CA ILE A 40 -22.68 -35.54 -7.93
C ILE A 40 -23.99 -36.00 -7.30
N PHE A 41 -24.52 -35.20 -6.39
CA PHE A 41 -25.75 -35.53 -5.67
C PHE A 41 -26.67 -34.31 -5.49
N LYS A 42 -27.94 -34.54 -5.23
CA LYS A 42 -28.92 -33.47 -5.03
C LYS A 42 -28.60 -32.67 -3.77
N GLY A 43 -28.60 -31.36 -3.88
CA GLY A 43 -28.30 -30.44 -2.77
C GLY A 43 -26.81 -30.14 -2.58
N GLN A 44 -25.94 -30.66 -3.43
CA GLN A 44 -24.52 -30.39 -3.42
C GLN A 44 -24.22 -28.89 -3.62
N LYS A 45 -23.27 -28.35 -2.89
CA LYS A 45 -22.84 -26.97 -3.04
C LYS A 45 -22.12 -26.76 -4.37
N VAL A 46 -22.51 -25.70 -5.07
CA VAL A 46 -21.90 -25.29 -6.34
C VAL A 46 -21.36 -23.87 -6.22
N TYR A 47 -20.11 -23.70 -6.57
CA TYR A 47 -19.44 -22.41 -6.54
C TYR A 47 -19.04 -21.98 -7.94
N ARG A 48 -19.22 -20.71 -8.25
CA ARG A 48 -18.64 -20.10 -9.46
C ARG A 48 -17.21 -19.68 -9.15
N THR A 49 -16.23 -20.43 -9.64
CA THR A 49 -14.79 -20.16 -9.43
C THR A 49 -14.18 -19.27 -10.51
N LYS A 50 -14.82 -19.19 -11.68
CA LYS A 50 -14.47 -18.23 -12.74
C LYS A 50 -15.71 -17.51 -13.22
N ASN A 51 -15.67 -16.20 -13.21
CA ASN A 51 -16.64 -15.31 -13.86
C ASN A 51 -16.02 -14.76 -15.15
N ALA A 52 -16.34 -15.37 -16.29
CA ALA A 52 -15.72 -15.04 -17.57
C ALA A 52 -16.06 -13.62 -18.03
N ALA A 53 -17.30 -13.17 -17.83
CA ALA A 53 -17.73 -11.82 -18.18
C ALA A 53 -16.97 -10.75 -17.37
N LEU A 54 -16.79 -10.99 -16.06
CA LEU A 54 -16.01 -10.08 -15.21
C LEU A 54 -14.53 -10.02 -15.64
N LEU A 55 -13.93 -11.16 -15.96
CA LEU A 55 -12.55 -11.18 -16.41
C LEU A 55 -12.38 -10.46 -17.75
N SER A 56 -13.26 -10.69 -18.72
CA SER A 56 -13.24 -9.98 -20.00
C SER A 56 -13.42 -8.47 -19.82
N TRP A 57 -14.31 -8.06 -18.93
CA TRP A 57 -14.48 -6.65 -18.61
C TRP A 57 -13.24 -6.04 -17.95
N ILE A 58 -12.56 -6.78 -17.06
CA ILE A 58 -11.31 -6.33 -16.44
C ILE A 58 -10.23 -6.18 -17.51
N ASP A 59 -10.06 -7.17 -18.40
CA ASP A 59 -9.06 -7.16 -19.47
C ASP A 59 -9.31 -5.96 -20.41
N GLU A 60 -10.57 -5.72 -20.80
CA GLU A 60 -10.94 -4.56 -21.59
C GLU A 60 -10.61 -3.23 -20.89
N LYS A 61 -10.85 -3.16 -19.56
CA LYS A 61 -10.49 -1.98 -18.77
C LYS A 61 -8.99 -1.78 -18.68
N ILE A 62 -8.21 -2.84 -18.47
CA ILE A 62 -6.75 -2.79 -18.45
C ILE A 62 -6.23 -2.31 -19.82
N GLU A 63 -6.75 -2.85 -20.92
CA GLU A 63 -6.37 -2.44 -22.27
C GLU A 63 -6.77 -0.99 -22.59
N SER A 64 -7.88 -0.51 -22.02
CA SER A 64 -8.37 0.86 -22.23
C SER A 64 -7.61 1.92 -21.41
N VAL A 65 -6.80 1.52 -20.43
CA VAL A 65 -6.00 2.46 -19.64
C VAL A 65 -4.83 2.94 -20.46
N ASP A 66 -4.86 4.21 -20.86
CA ASP A 66 -3.76 4.88 -21.54
C ASP A 66 -2.81 5.54 -20.51
N ASP A 67 -2.06 4.73 -19.80
CA ASP A 67 -1.08 5.17 -18.80
C ASP A 67 0.25 5.64 -19.42
N LYS A 68 0.31 5.72 -20.77
CA LYS A 68 1.55 6.10 -21.44
C LYS A 68 1.89 7.56 -21.24
N ILE A 69 3.14 7.80 -20.91
CA ILE A 69 3.70 9.14 -20.74
C ILE A 69 3.76 9.83 -22.11
N SER A 70 3.15 10.99 -22.20
CA SER A 70 3.14 11.79 -23.43
C SER A 70 4.49 12.45 -23.68
N LEU A 71 5.04 12.24 -24.85
CA LEU A 71 6.26 12.90 -25.34
C LEU A 71 5.92 13.77 -26.54
N LYS A 72 6.62 14.90 -26.66
CA LYS A 72 6.75 15.69 -27.88
C LYS A 72 8.00 15.28 -28.60
N GLY A 73 7.95 15.21 -29.94
CA GLY A 73 9.08 14.86 -30.77
C GLY A 73 9.35 15.91 -31.82
N GLU A 74 10.60 16.18 -32.08
CA GLU A 74 11.03 17.05 -33.16
C GLU A 74 12.18 16.38 -33.92
N MET A 75 12.07 16.29 -35.25
CA MET A 75 13.09 15.70 -36.06
C MET A 75 13.59 16.67 -37.08
N THR A 76 14.92 16.77 -37.21
CA THR A 76 15.59 17.55 -38.26
C THR A 76 16.43 16.60 -39.09
N ALA A 77 16.15 16.59 -40.40
CA ALA A 77 16.83 15.73 -41.37
C ALA A 77 17.18 16.55 -42.62
N LYS A 78 18.44 17.02 -42.68
CA LYS A 78 18.96 17.83 -43.80
C LYS A 78 20.09 17.06 -44.50
N ILE A 79 20.10 17.08 -45.86
CA ILE A 79 21.09 16.40 -46.66
C ILE A 79 22.52 16.80 -46.29
N GLY A 80 23.39 15.82 -46.06
CA GLY A 80 24.77 16.02 -45.63
C GLY A 80 24.96 16.32 -44.13
N LYS A 81 23.89 16.39 -43.36
CA LYS A 81 23.94 16.58 -41.88
C LYS A 81 23.42 15.37 -41.14
N PRO A 82 23.92 15.07 -39.95
CA PRO A 82 23.34 14.04 -39.08
C PRO A 82 21.84 14.28 -38.83
N ILE A 83 21.07 13.21 -38.89
CA ILE A 83 19.66 13.26 -38.54
C ILE A 83 19.57 13.51 -37.01
N ALA A 84 18.83 14.53 -36.57
CA ALA A 84 18.60 14.80 -35.19
C ALA A 84 17.17 14.46 -34.78
N LEU A 85 17.00 13.70 -33.69
CA LEU A 85 15.71 13.42 -33.06
C LEU A 85 15.74 13.94 -31.63
N LYS A 86 14.85 14.88 -31.35
CA LYS A 86 14.63 15.47 -30.04
C LYS A 86 13.33 14.89 -29.45
N LEU A 87 13.41 14.45 -28.19
CA LEU A 87 12.24 14.03 -27.40
C LEU A 87 12.15 14.92 -26.16
N GLN A 88 10.93 15.36 -25.85
CA GLN A 88 10.66 16.21 -24.70
C GLN A 88 9.44 15.70 -23.92
N GLY A 89 9.53 15.65 -22.59
CA GLY A 89 8.47 15.27 -21.66
C GLY A 89 8.95 15.26 -20.21
N LEU A 90 8.04 15.20 -19.25
CA LEU A 90 8.38 15.15 -17.81
C LEU A 90 9.41 16.20 -17.37
N SER A 91 9.40 17.40 -17.98
CA SER A 91 10.38 18.47 -17.76
C SER A 91 11.83 18.14 -18.19
N HIS A 92 12.03 17.07 -18.97
CA HIS A 92 13.32 16.66 -19.54
C HIS A 92 13.29 16.73 -21.04
N GLU A 93 14.49 16.86 -21.62
CA GLU A 93 14.69 16.96 -23.05
C GLU A 93 15.98 16.22 -23.44
N VAL A 94 15.90 15.42 -24.50
CA VAL A 94 17.05 14.67 -25.04
C VAL A 94 17.08 14.83 -26.55
N THR A 95 18.28 15.07 -27.11
CA THR A 95 18.51 15.08 -28.54
C THR A 95 19.55 14.00 -28.90
N MET A 96 19.17 13.13 -29.82
CA MET A 96 20.04 12.10 -30.35
C MET A 96 20.34 12.35 -31.83
N PHE A 97 21.54 11.98 -32.25
CA PHE A 97 22.01 12.17 -33.61
C PHE A 97 22.24 10.80 -34.27
N GLY A 98 21.70 10.63 -35.49
CA GLY A 98 21.94 9.48 -36.32
C GLY A 98 22.96 9.75 -37.44
N GLU A 99 22.97 8.86 -38.41
CA GLU A 99 23.85 8.99 -39.58
C GLU A 99 23.50 10.23 -40.44
N PRO A 100 24.48 10.77 -41.19
CA PRO A 100 24.21 11.88 -42.11
C PRO A 100 23.19 11.47 -43.20
N LEU A 101 22.24 12.37 -43.45
CA LEU A 101 21.19 12.18 -44.43
C LEU A 101 21.76 12.15 -45.84
N GLN A 102 21.38 11.17 -46.62
CA GLN A 102 21.80 11.02 -48.00
C GLN A 102 20.72 11.46 -48.97
N ARG A 103 21.13 11.82 -50.21
CA ARG A 103 20.17 12.11 -51.27
C ARG A 103 19.57 10.80 -51.79
N ALA A 104 18.29 10.79 -52.11
CA ALA A 104 17.61 9.62 -52.64
C ALA A 104 18.11 9.31 -54.08
N VAL A 105 18.41 8.03 -54.33
CA VAL A 105 18.77 7.55 -55.67
C VAL A 105 17.54 7.14 -56.46
N ASN A 106 16.55 6.54 -55.77
CA ASN A 106 15.33 6.04 -56.43
C ASN A 106 14.07 6.74 -55.93
N ARG A 107 13.71 6.50 -54.67
CA ARG A 107 12.46 7.04 -54.06
C ARG A 107 12.80 7.83 -52.80
N PRO A 108 12.44 9.10 -52.73
CA PRO A 108 12.52 9.90 -51.49
C PRO A 108 11.64 9.36 -50.39
N VAL A 109 12.06 9.50 -49.17
CA VAL A 109 11.25 9.21 -47.98
C VAL A 109 10.29 10.36 -47.73
N THR A 110 9.06 10.06 -47.30
CA THR A 110 8.05 11.07 -46.94
C THR A 110 8.01 11.35 -45.45
N LYS A 111 7.56 12.56 -45.11
CA LYS A 111 7.33 12.94 -43.70
C LYS A 111 6.37 11.97 -43.01
N ASP A 112 5.30 11.58 -43.68
CA ASP A 112 4.28 10.66 -43.12
C ASP A 112 4.84 9.28 -42.80
N GLU A 113 5.74 8.76 -43.66
CA GLU A 113 6.40 7.46 -43.44
C GLU A 113 7.28 7.48 -42.19
N ILE A 114 8.03 8.57 -41.98
CA ILE A 114 8.87 8.76 -40.79
C ILE A 114 8.00 8.93 -39.56
N GLU A 115 6.98 9.81 -39.61
CA GLU A 115 6.08 10.04 -38.48
C GLU A 115 5.35 8.78 -38.06
N LYS A 116 4.80 8.03 -38.97
CA LYS A 116 4.16 6.73 -38.71
C LYS A 116 5.10 5.74 -38.04
N ARG A 117 6.40 5.75 -38.41
CA ARG A 117 7.41 4.90 -37.78
C ARG A 117 7.78 5.34 -36.39
N LEU A 118 7.86 6.63 -36.14
CA LEU A 118 8.18 7.19 -34.83
C LEU A 118 7.01 7.05 -33.85
N ARG A 119 5.76 7.26 -34.27
CA ARG A 119 4.57 7.08 -33.44
C ARG A 119 4.37 5.64 -32.96
N LYS A 120 4.91 4.66 -33.67
CA LYS A 120 4.91 3.25 -33.25
C LYS A 120 5.86 3.03 -32.08
N MET A 121 5.44 3.34 -30.83
CA MET A 121 6.27 3.20 -29.61
C MET A 121 6.32 1.77 -29.06
N GLY A 122 5.52 0.82 -29.58
CA GLY A 122 5.52 -0.58 -29.16
C GLY A 122 5.14 -0.76 -27.68
N ASN A 123 5.84 -1.66 -26.98
CA ASN A 123 5.62 -1.96 -25.57
C ASN A 123 6.32 -0.98 -24.62
N THR A 124 6.66 0.24 -25.06
CA THR A 124 7.23 1.26 -24.20
C THR A 124 6.14 1.97 -23.39
N ASN A 125 6.53 2.58 -22.28
CA ASN A 125 5.66 3.38 -21.41
C ASN A 125 5.39 4.79 -21.99
N TYR A 126 5.71 5.04 -23.26
CA TYR A 126 5.64 6.34 -23.91
C TYR A 126 4.70 6.34 -25.09
N LYS A 127 4.10 7.51 -25.36
CA LYS A 127 3.40 7.82 -26.61
C LYS A 127 3.85 9.17 -27.13
N LEU A 128 3.98 9.28 -28.45
CA LEU A 128 4.32 10.53 -29.12
C LEU A 128 3.01 11.27 -29.45
N THR A 129 2.74 12.34 -28.71
CA THR A 129 1.49 13.14 -28.88
C THR A 129 1.65 14.19 -29.97
N ASP A 130 2.71 14.99 -29.87
CA ASP A 130 3.05 16.03 -30.84
C ASP A 130 4.34 15.64 -31.57
N PHE A 131 4.37 15.84 -32.87
CA PHE A 131 5.56 15.58 -33.66
C PHE A 131 5.69 16.60 -34.78
N SER A 132 6.88 17.19 -34.89
CA SER A 132 7.25 18.06 -36.01
C SER A 132 8.48 17.52 -36.74
N ILE A 133 8.52 17.72 -38.05
CA ILE A 133 9.64 17.26 -38.88
C ILE A 133 10.07 18.29 -39.92
N ILE A 134 11.35 18.59 -39.92
CA ILE A 134 12.03 19.34 -41.00
C ILE A 134 12.81 18.32 -41.83
N LEU A 135 12.37 18.10 -43.03
CA LEU A 135 12.94 17.11 -43.96
C LEU A 135 13.23 17.77 -45.28
N ASP A 136 14.45 17.65 -45.79
CA ASP A 136 14.82 18.10 -47.12
C ASP A 136 14.15 17.20 -48.17
N ASP A 137 13.70 17.82 -49.27
CA ASP A 137 13.18 17.09 -50.42
C ASP A 137 14.28 16.22 -51.03
N ASP A 138 13.90 15.18 -51.75
CA ASP A 138 14.83 14.22 -52.38
C ASP A 138 15.79 13.50 -51.42
N SER A 139 15.42 13.38 -50.18
CA SER A 139 16.20 12.68 -49.16
C SER A 139 15.86 11.22 -49.03
N PHE A 140 16.85 10.43 -48.61
CA PHE A 140 16.71 9.00 -48.31
C PHE A 140 17.16 8.68 -46.90
N VAL A 141 16.28 8.04 -46.11
CA VAL A 141 16.59 7.53 -44.78
C VAL A 141 16.18 6.06 -44.71
N PRO A 142 17.09 5.15 -44.39
CA PRO A 142 16.69 3.77 -44.10
C PRO A 142 15.75 3.71 -42.91
N MET A 143 14.58 3.05 -43.02
CA MET A 143 13.64 2.92 -41.92
C MET A 143 14.22 2.20 -40.67
N GLY A 144 15.29 1.41 -40.89
CA GLY A 144 16.07 0.83 -39.80
C GLY A 144 16.79 1.86 -38.95
N GLU A 145 17.36 2.91 -39.57
CA GLU A 145 18.03 4.00 -38.87
C GLU A 145 17.04 4.83 -38.04
N ILE A 146 15.85 5.11 -38.56
CA ILE A 146 14.78 5.76 -37.79
C ILE A 146 14.40 4.93 -36.56
N ALA A 147 14.29 3.61 -36.71
CA ALA A 147 13.97 2.71 -35.62
C ALA A 147 15.08 2.62 -34.57
N LYS A 148 16.34 2.64 -35.00
CA LYS A 148 17.52 2.68 -34.12
C LYS A 148 17.59 3.98 -33.36
N LEU A 149 17.53 5.12 -34.04
CA LEU A 149 17.60 6.46 -33.47
C LEU A 149 16.48 6.68 -32.44
N LYS A 150 15.24 6.24 -32.73
CA LYS A 150 14.13 6.26 -31.79
C LYS A 150 14.45 5.47 -30.51
N ARG A 151 14.97 4.26 -30.64
CA ARG A 151 15.30 3.41 -29.49
C ARG A 151 16.37 4.04 -28.62
N GLU A 152 17.42 4.57 -29.23
CA GLU A 152 18.51 5.26 -28.53
C GLU A 152 18.01 6.53 -27.85
N ALA A 153 17.14 7.31 -28.50
CA ALA A 153 16.53 8.49 -27.93
C ALA A 153 15.63 8.16 -26.73
N LEU A 154 14.86 7.07 -26.77
CA LEU A 154 14.05 6.65 -25.64
C LEU A 154 14.90 6.18 -24.46
N VAL A 155 15.95 5.41 -24.70
CA VAL A 155 16.88 4.97 -23.64
C VAL A 155 17.60 6.17 -23.00
N ALA A 156 18.04 7.14 -23.80
CA ALA A 156 18.66 8.35 -23.30
C ALA A 156 17.65 9.19 -22.48
N PHE A 157 16.40 9.29 -22.96
CA PHE A 157 15.33 9.99 -22.25
C PHE A 157 15.02 9.33 -20.91
N GLU A 158 14.91 8.00 -20.84
CA GLU A 158 14.71 7.26 -19.58
C GLU A 158 15.85 7.52 -18.60
N ARG A 159 17.09 7.46 -19.08
CA ARG A 159 18.26 7.74 -18.25
C ARG A 159 18.21 9.16 -17.68
N GLU A 160 17.88 10.17 -18.49
CA GLU A 160 17.79 11.55 -18.05
C GLU A 160 16.63 11.76 -17.07
N ALA A 161 15.45 11.20 -17.36
CA ALA A 161 14.27 11.29 -16.49
C ALA A 161 14.48 10.59 -15.14
N VAL A 162 15.35 9.58 -15.06
CA VAL A 162 15.71 8.91 -13.81
C VAL A 162 16.86 9.60 -13.09
N SER A 163 17.87 10.10 -13.82
CA SER A 163 19.05 10.74 -13.24
C SER A 163 18.71 12.10 -12.60
N GLY A 164 17.71 12.82 -13.12
CA GLY A 164 17.19 14.04 -12.55
C GLY A 164 16.44 13.85 -11.21
N ARG A 165 16.15 12.61 -10.80
CA ARG A 165 15.84 12.30 -9.42
C ARG A 165 17.14 12.24 -8.62
N SER A 166 17.79 13.38 -8.44
CA SER A 166 18.64 13.55 -7.28
C SER A 166 17.72 13.25 -6.08
N VAL A 167 17.93 12.12 -5.44
CA VAL A 167 17.57 12.00 -4.03
C VAL A 167 18.31 13.21 -3.45
N GLU A 168 17.58 14.30 -3.16
CA GLU A 168 18.14 15.33 -2.29
C GLU A 168 18.69 14.52 -1.14
N GLU A 169 20.03 14.53 -0.96
CA GLU A 169 20.64 14.00 0.26
C GLU A 169 19.91 14.71 1.37
N GLN A 170 18.91 14.06 1.94
CA GLN A 170 18.18 14.61 3.06
C GLN A 170 19.26 14.81 4.11
N LYS A 171 19.64 16.07 4.33
CA LYS A 171 20.58 16.41 5.40
C LYS A 171 20.08 15.65 6.62
N PRO A 172 20.94 14.86 7.27
CA PRO A 172 20.52 14.07 8.41
C PRO A 172 19.78 14.99 9.36
N HIS A 173 18.52 14.67 9.62
CA HIS A 173 17.74 15.45 10.58
C HIS A 173 18.55 15.49 11.86
N LYS A 174 18.79 16.68 12.42
CA LYS A 174 19.45 16.81 13.72
C LYS A 174 18.74 15.83 14.65
N LYS A 175 19.51 14.92 15.28
CA LYS A 175 18.98 14.02 16.32
C LYS A 175 18.23 14.93 17.30
N LYS A 176 16.90 14.84 17.30
CA LYS A 176 16.10 15.51 18.32
C LYS A 176 16.46 14.81 19.63
N GLU A 177 16.70 15.59 20.67
CA GLU A 177 16.90 15.04 22.01
C GLU A 177 15.68 14.17 22.31
N LEU A 178 15.95 12.91 22.70
CA LEU A 178 14.88 11.98 23.00
C LEU A 178 14.26 12.40 24.32
N PRO A 179 12.92 12.56 24.37
CA PRO A 179 12.25 12.97 25.59
C PRO A 179 12.41 11.91 26.72
N VAL A 180 12.06 12.32 27.92
CA VAL A 180 12.15 11.56 29.20
C VAL A 180 11.53 10.15 29.17
N TRP A 181 10.65 9.85 28.19
CA TRP A 181 10.00 8.53 28.06
C TRP A 181 10.91 7.37 27.68
N GLN A 182 12.20 7.58 27.40
CA GLN A 182 13.13 6.47 27.07
C GLN A 182 13.21 5.41 28.16
N ASN A 183 12.90 5.76 29.41
CA ASN A 183 12.91 4.85 30.55
C ASN A 183 11.49 4.41 30.97
N ALA A 184 10.46 4.84 30.27
CA ALA A 184 9.07 4.52 30.59
C ALA A 184 8.50 3.45 29.66
N SER A 185 7.66 2.58 30.20
CA SER A 185 6.92 1.60 29.41
C SER A 185 5.80 2.27 28.61
N ILE A 186 5.41 1.68 27.48
CA ILE A 186 4.31 2.17 26.64
C ILE A 186 3.13 1.21 26.76
N LEU A 187 1.95 1.75 27.08
CA LEU A 187 0.70 1.00 27.06
C LEU A 187 -0.14 1.43 25.86
N LYS A 188 -0.21 0.59 24.84
CA LYS A 188 -1.12 0.78 23.72
C LYS A 188 -2.50 0.28 24.09
N VAL A 189 -3.48 1.18 24.14
CA VAL A 189 -4.89 0.88 24.44
C VAL A 189 -5.71 0.80 23.17
N SER A 190 -6.79 0.02 23.18
CA SER A 190 -7.71 -0.16 22.04
C SER A 190 -9.17 0.13 22.40
N THR A 191 -9.48 0.29 23.69
CA THR A 191 -10.82 0.55 24.22
C THR A 191 -10.79 1.61 25.31
N MET A 192 -11.94 2.24 25.60
CA MET A 192 -12.08 3.19 26.71
C MET A 192 -11.87 2.54 28.08
N GLU A 193 -12.29 1.29 28.26
CA GLU A 193 -12.05 0.52 29.48
C GLU A 193 -10.55 0.37 29.76
N GLN A 194 -9.77 0.05 28.72
CA GLN A 194 -8.31 -0.04 28.84
C GLN A 194 -7.68 1.33 29.09
N LEU A 195 -8.20 2.42 28.51
CA LEU A 195 -7.73 3.76 28.78
C LEU A 195 -7.96 4.15 30.25
N ARG A 196 -9.15 3.88 30.81
CA ARG A 196 -9.44 4.11 32.24
C ARG A 196 -8.46 3.35 33.15
N THR A 197 -8.11 2.11 32.80
CA THR A 197 -7.11 1.34 33.54
C THR A 197 -5.69 1.89 33.34
N ALA A 198 -5.35 2.35 32.12
CA ALA A 198 -4.02 2.90 31.85
C ALA A 198 -3.73 4.19 32.63
N VAL A 199 -4.72 5.04 32.82
CA VAL A 199 -4.55 6.29 33.62
C VAL A 199 -4.36 6.06 35.12
N GLU A 200 -4.62 4.85 35.63
CA GLU A 200 -4.32 4.45 37.01
C GLU A 200 -2.80 4.27 37.26
N THR A 201 -2.01 4.18 36.20
CA THR A 201 -0.55 4.00 36.28
C THR A 201 0.20 5.32 36.50
N ASP A 202 1.40 5.26 37.09
CA ASP A 202 2.25 6.44 37.27
C ASP A 202 2.69 6.99 35.87
N GLU A 203 2.51 8.28 35.67
CA GLU A 203 2.85 8.97 34.42
C GLU A 203 4.36 9.06 34.15
N ASN A 204 5.18 8.94 35.17
CA ASN A 204 6.63 8.93 35.04
C ASN A 204 7.16 7.57 34.53
N ASP A 205 6.46 6.48 34.84
CA ASP A 205 6.85 5.12 34.50
C ASP A 205 6.17 4.61 33.22
N VAL A 206 5.07 5.25 32.81
CA VAL A 206 4.19 4.78 31.75
C VAL A 206 3.70 5.88 30.83
N TRP A 207 3.89 5.67 29.53
CA TRP A 207 3.25 6.47 28.48
C TRP A 207 2.10 5.71 27.82
N ILE A 208 1.01 6.42 27.54
CA ILE A 208 -0.18 5.84 26.91
C ILE A 208 -0.10 6.06 25.40
N GLU A 209 -0.09 4.98 24.61
CA GLU A 209 -0.30 5.07 23.16
C GLU A 209 -1.82 5.08 22.90
N LEU A 210 -2.29 6.24 22.43
CA LEU A 210 -3.68 6.50 22.12
C LEU A 210 -3.91 6.46 20.60
N PRO A 211 -4.72 5.50 20.09
CA PRO A 211 -5.15 5.54 18.69
C PRO A 211 -6.06 6.74 18.42
N VAL A 212 -5.77 7.52 17.38
CA VAL A 212 -6.59 8.67 16.98
C VAL A 212 -8.05 8.29 16.74
N ALA A 213 -8.30 7.06 16.26
CA ALA A 213 -9.65 6.56 16.03
C ALA A 213 -10.47 6.37 17.34
N LEU A 214 -9.82 6.00 18.43
CA LEU A 214 -10.45 5.92 19.76
C LEU A 214 -10.78 7.33 20.28
N PHE A 215 -9.81 8.23 20.17
CA PHE A 215 -9.99 9.63 20.57
C PHE A 215 -11.15 10.29 19.80
N ALA A 216 -11.20 10.14 18.49
CA ALA A 216 -12.24 10.76 17.65
C ALA A 216 -13.67 10.23 17.93
N LYS A 217 -13.81 9.11 18.61
CA LYS A 217 -15.13 8.57 19.03
C LYS A 217 -15.60 9.05 20.38
N GLU A 218 -14.66 9.24 21.29
CA GLU A 218 -14.94 9.46 22.72
C GLU A 218 -14.18 10.70 23.23
N GLU A 219 -14.15 11.77 22.42
CA GLU A 219 -13.30 12.94 22.59
C GLU A 219 -13.33 13.54 23.99
N ASP A 220 -14.53 13.92 24.46
CA ASP A 220 -14.67 14.62 25.73
C ASP A 220 -14.33 13.73 26.94
N GLU A 221 -14.65 12.45 26.85
CA GLU A 221 -14.31 11.50 27.91
C GLU A 221 -12.80 11.24 27.96
N VAL A 222 -12.14 11.10 26.80
CA VAL A 222 -10.68 10.94 26.72
C VAL A 222 -9.97 12.14 27.32
N ILE A 223 -10.37 13.36 26.97
CA ILE A 223 -9.79 14.59 27.50
C ILE A 223 -9.97 14.66 29.04
N LYS A 224 -11.16 14.34 29.53
CA LYS A 224 -11.46 14.30 30.98
C LYS A 224 -10.59 13.27 31.69
N LEU A 225 -10.37 12.09 31.12
CA LEU A 225 -9.55 11.05 31.74
C LEU A 225 -8.08 11.41 31.78
N LEU A 226 -7.55 11.99 30.68
CA LEU A 226 -6.14 12.29 30.57
C LEU A 226 -5.68 13.50 31.38
N GLN A 227 -6.55 14.48 31.67
CA GLN A 227 -6.23 15.67 32.47
C GLN A 227 -4.91 16.36 32.03
N ASN A 228 -4.71 16.51 30.74
CA ASN A 228 -3.48 17.01 30.09
C ASN A 228 -2.25 16.07 30.16
N ARG A 229 -2.37 14.84 30.66
CA ARG A 229 -1.31 13.83 30.56
C ARG A 229 -0.90 13.66 29.09
N PRO A 230 0.39 13.82 28.73
CA PRO A 230 0.82 13.68 27.36
C PRO A 230 0.68 12.23 26.87
N VAL A 231 0.31 12.06 25.61
CA VAL A 231 0.10 10.75 24.97
C VAL A 231 1.02 10.54 23.78
N LEU A 232 1.24 9.28 23.44
CA LEU A 232 1.81 8.87 22.17
C LEU A 232 0.65 8.67 21.19
N LEU A 233 0.56 9.51 20.17
CA LEU A 233 -0.53 9.43 19.20
C LEU A 233 -0.22 8.41 18.11
N SER A 234 -1.14 7.49 17.85
CA SER A 234 -1.01 6.53 16.75
C SER A 234 -2.16 6.59 15.77
N PHE A 235 -1.84 6.38 14.48
CA PHE A 235 -2.77 6.41 13.37
C PHE A 235 -3.16 4.99 12.93
N PRO A 236 -4.30 4.83 12.21
CA PRO A 236 -4.63 3.54 11.58
C PRO A 236 -3.55 3.09 10.60
N ARG A 237 -3.35 1.78 10.51
CA ARG A 237 -2.37 1.17 9.58
C ARG A 237 -2.66 1.51 8.11
N ILE A 238 -3.92 1.58 7.76
CA ILE A 238 -4.39 1.96 6.42
C ILE A 238 -5.29 3.17 6.58
N MET A 239 -4.89 4.28 5.97
CA MET A 239 -5.66 5.52 5.90
C MET A 239 -5.99 5.84 4.45
N LYS A 240 -7.20 6.33 4.20
CA LYS A 240 -7.56 6.95 2.92
C LYS A 240 -7.05 8.38 2.90
N ALA A 241 -6.71 8.90 1.73
CA ALA A 241 -6.34 10.30 1.58
C ALA A 241 -7.46 11.23 2.07
N GLY A 242 -7.10 12.28 2.78
CA GLY A 242 -8.02 13.28 3.33
C GLY A 242 -8.68 12.91 4.67
N VAL A 243 -8.50 11.68 5.19
CA VAL A 243 -9.03 11.32 6.52
C VAL A 243 -8.32 12.08 7.62
N GLU A 244 -7.03 12.32 7.47
CA GLU A 244 -6.20 13.09 8.41
C GLU A 244 -6.68 14.52 8.61
N GLU A 245 -7.29 15.14 7.59
CA GLU A 245 -7.82 16.50 7.68
C GLU A 245 -8.93 16.61 8.72
N LYS A 246 -9.78 15.57 8.82
CA LYS A 246 -10.85 15.51 9.81
C LYS A 246 -10.32 15.49 11.26
N TRP A 247 -9.12 15.00 11.46
CA TRP A 247 -8.52 14.92 12.80
C TRP A 247 -7.61 16.10 13.15
N ARG A 248 -7.22 16.91 12.16
CA ARG A 248 -6.29 18.02 12.37
C ARG A 248 -6.74 18.95 13.51
N THR A 249 -8.00 19.38 13.49
CA THR A 249 -8.56 20.25 14.54
C THR A 249 -8.72 19.51 15.86
N LEU A 250 -9.17 18.25 15.79
CA LEU A 250 -9.43 17.42 16.96
C LEU A 250 -8.14 17.15 17.76
N ILE A 251 -7.06 16.79 17.08
CA ILE A 251 -5.79 16.44 17.71
C ILE A 251 -5.19 17.62 18.47
N ASN A 252 -5.46 18.86 18.09
CA ASN A 252 -4.99 20.06 18.80
C ASN A 252 -5.52 20.17 20.23
N ARG A 253 -6.56 19.39 20.59
CA ARG A 253 -7.11 19.30 21.94
C ARG A 253 -6.35 18.33 22.85
N LEU A 254 -5.37 17.59 22.31
CA LEU A 254 -4.56 16.63 23.05
C LEU A 254 -3.16 17.20 23.34
N SER A 255 -2.63 16.85 24.50
CA SER A 255 -1.20 16.97 24.77
C SER A 255 -0.47 15.81 24.09
N VAL A 256 0.08 16.03 22.88
CA VAL A 256 0.80 14.99 22.12
C VAL A 256 2.28 15.06 22.48
N GLY A 257 2.78 14.08 23.20
CA GLY A 257 4.20 13.97 23.57
C GLY A 257 5.07 13.37 22.48
N ALA A 258 4.54 12.44 21.66
CA ALA A 258 5.20 11.89 20.49
C ALA A 258 4.19 11.26 19.52
N VAL A 259 4.64 10.98 18.29
CA VAL A 259 3.83 10.31 17.27
C VAL A 259 4.41 8.94 16.95
N VAL A 260 3.57 7.92 16.99
CA VAL A 260 3.95 6.54 16.64
C VAL A 260 3.81 6.33 15.14
N ILE A 261 4.93 6.08 14.49
CA ILE A 261 5.02 5.84 13.04
C ILE A 261 4.84 4.35 12.78
N ASN A 262 3.66 3.99 12.31
CA ASN A 262 3.27 2.61 12.02
C ASN A 262 3.06 2.33 10.52
N SER A 263 3.15 3.37 9.69
CA SER A 263 3.00 3.31 8.23
C SER A 263 3.64 4.53 7.57
N HIS A 264 3.94 4.45 6.27
CA HIS A 264 4.46 5.60 5.51
C HIS A 264 3.47 6.77 5.51
N ARG A 265 2.17 6.50 5.52
CA ARG A 265 1.17 7.58 5.60
C ARG A 265 1.21 8.29 6.95
N ALA A 266 1.40 7.56 8.05
CA ALA A 266 1.61 8.16 9.36
C ALA A 266 2.86 9.05 9.40
N LEU A 267 3.95 8.63 8.73
CA LEU A 267 5.15 9.44 8.60
C LEU A 267 4.89 10.76 7.83
N LEU A 268 4.13 10.71 6.73
CA LEU A 268 3.77 11.93 6.00
C LEU A 268 2.95 12.88 6.88
N VAL A 269 1.93 12.38 7.59
CA VAL A 269 1.14 13.18 8.52
C VAL A 269 2.02 13.77 9.63
N ALA A 270 2.94 12.98 10.18
CA ALA A 270 3.87 13.47 11.21
C ALA A 270 4.79 14.58 10.68
N LYS A 271 5.30 14.44 9.46
CA LYS A 271 6.12 15.47 8.78
C LYS A 271 5.35 16.77 8.54
N GLU A 272 4.07 16.70 8.26
CA GLU A 272 3.23 17.86 7.97
C GLU A 272 2.72 18.56 9.25
N GLN A 273 2.24 17.79 10.23
CA GLN A 273 1.49 18.31 11.37
C GLN A 273 2.24 18.26 12.71
N PHE A 274 3.26 17.43 12.85
CA PHE A 274 3.97 17.17 14.11
C PHE A 274 5.48 17.29 13.96
N LYS A 275 5.93 18.36 13.28
CA LYS A 275 7.36 18.59 13.01
C LYS A 275 8.21 18.72 14.28
N ASP A 276 7.60 19.25 15.34
CA ASP A 276 8.28 19.52 16.61
C ASP A 276 8.11 18.39 17.63
N CYS A 277 7.25 17.40 17.34
CA CYS A 277 7.11 16.21 18.17
C CYS A 277 8.16 15.16 17.83
N PRO A 278 8.65 14.38 18.79
CA PRO A 278 9.42 13.17 18.53
C PRO A 278 8.57 12.13 17.76
N TRP A 279 9.24 11.33 16.92
CA TRP A 279 8.62 10.25 16.18
C TRP A 279 9.21 8.92 16.60
N ILE A 280 8.36 7.94 16.89
CA ILE A 280 8.74 6.62 17.37
C ILE A 280 8.34 5.58 16.33
N ALA A 281 9.26 4.70 15.93
CA ALA A 281 8.91 3.58 15.07
C ALA A 281 8.03 2.57 15.82
N ALA A 282 6.90 2.20 15.24
CA ALA A 282 6.15 1.03 15.67
C ALA A 282 6.87 -0.25 15.22
N GLU A 283 6.60 -1.37 15.89
CA GLU A 283 7.11 -2.70 15.52
C GLU A 283 6.90 -3.04 14.02
N THR A 284 5.84 -2.50 13.46
CA THR A 284 5.45 -2.69 12.05
C THR A 284 6.37 -2.04 11.02
N PHE A 285 7.35 -1.27 11.45
CA PHE A 285 8.39 -0.69 10.59
C PHE A 285 9.61 -1.59 10.39
N TYR A 286 9.57 -2.82 10.93
CA TYR A 286 10.61 -3.86 10.73
C TYR A 286 12.05 -3.40 11.01
N HIS A 287 12.25 -2.76 12.17
CA HIS A 287 13.58 -2.26 12.60
C HIS A 287 14.36 -3.29 13.44
N GLU A 288 14.37 -4.53 13.00
CA GLU A 288 14.93 -5.67 13.75
C GLU A 288 16.47 -5.66 13.79
N ASN A 289 17.15 -4.92 12.92
CA ASN A 289 18.60 -4.85 12.85
C ASN A 289 19.12 -3.42 12.94
N GLU A 290 20.41 -3.26 13.27
CA GLU A 290 21.03 -1.94 13.48
C GLU A 290 20.97 -1.07 12.22
N ARG A 291 21.15 -1.65 11.02
CA ARG A 291 21.07 -0.87 9.78
C ARG A 291 19.68 -0.26 9.55
N ALA A 292 18.61 -1.00 9.86
CA ALA A 292 17.26 -0.46 9.79
C ALA A 292 17.05 0.68 10.78
N LYS A 293 17.62 0.57 11.99
CA LYS A 293 17.56 1.63 13.01
C LYS A 293 18.31 2.90 12.57
N GLU A 294 19.49 2.74 11.97
CA GLU A 294 20.26 3.83 11.41
C GLU A 294 19.46 4.59 10.35
N VAL A 295 18.86 3.84 9.39
CA VAL A 295 18.00 4.42 8.34
C VAL A 295 16.80 5.17 8.94
N LEU A 296 16.14 4.59 9.95
CA LEU A 296 15.03 5.29 10.62
C LEU A 296 15.50 6.57 11.33
N ALA A 297 16.68 6.54 11.93
CA ALA A 297 17.28 7.72 12.58
C ALA A 297 17.60 8.82 11.57
N GLU A 298 18.01 8.50 10.33
CA GLU A 298 18.18 9.46 9.24
C GLU A 298 16.88 10.21 8.93
N PHE A 299 15.73 9.56 9.08
CA PHE A 299 14.39 10.18 8.96
C PHE A 299 13.92 10.90 10.23
N GLY A 300 14.74 10.95 11.28
CA GLY A 300 14.36 11.54 12.57
C GLY A 300 13.41 10.67 13.40
N ILE A 301 13.33 9.37 13.10
CA ILE A 301 12.47 8.41 13.81
C ILE A 301 13.31 7.71 14.88
N CYS A 302 12.84 7.78 16.12
CA CYS A 302 13.47 7.12 17.26
C CYS A 302 13.22 5.61 17.23
N GLN A 303 14.08 4.84 17.88
CA GLN A 303 13.91 3.41 18.01
C GLN A 303 12.61 3.05 18.72
N ALA A 304 11.97 1.96 18.26
CA ALA A 304 10.89 1.36 19.00
C ALA A 304 11.42 0.61 20.24
N ILE A 305 10.60 0.63 21.26
CA ILE A 305 10.79 -0.20 22.45
C ILE A 305 10.34 -1.62 22.11
N LYS A 306 11.02 -2.63 22.66
CA LYS A 306 10.66 -4.04 22.46
C LYS A 306 9.30 -4.34 23.07
N ARG A 307 8.52 -5.20 22.40
CA ARG A 307 7.24 -5.65 22.94
C ARG A 307 7.43 -6.58 24.15
N GLY A 308 6.87 -6.19 25.28
CA GLY A 308 6.81 -7.00 26.49
C GLY A 308 5.54 -7.85 26.57
N TYR A 309 4.40 -7.28 26.14
CA TYR A 309 3.12 -7.98 26.15
C TYR A 309 2.32 -7.65 24.89
N GLY A 310 1.54 -8.61 24.40
CA GLY A 310 0.53 -8.41 23.37
C GLY A 310 0.51 -9.50 22.32
N ARG A 311 -0.47 -9.42 21.45
CA ARG A 311 -0.60 -10.30 20.29
C ARG A 311 0.19 -9.77 19.11
N LYS A 312 0.88 -10.65 18.42
CA LYS A 312 1.61 -10.27 17.21
C LYS A 312 0.62 -9.98 16.08
N GLU A 313 0.77 -8.81 15.49
CA GLU A 313 0.11 -8.48 14.22
C GLU A 313 0.87 -9.21 13.10
N VAL A 314 0.21 -10.19 12.48
CA VAL A 314 0.84 -11.01 11.44
C VAL A 314 0.48 -10.57 10.03
N MET A 315 -0.65 -9.85 9.88
CA MET A 315 -1.09 -9.37 8.57
C MET A 315 -2.07 -8.21 8.70
N VAL A 316 -2.01 -7.30 7.74
CA VAL A 316 -3.02 -6.27 7.49
C VAL A 316 -3.51 -6.40 6.05
N THR A 317 -4.82 -6.38 5.84
CA THR A 317 -5.41 -6.54 4.51
C THR A 317 -6.65 -5.67 4.30
N LYS A 318 -6.79 -5.14 3.08
CA LYS A 318 -8.04 -4.49 2.63
C LYS A 318 -9.13 -5.49 2.23
N GLY A 319 -8.78 -6.74 1.98
CA GLY A 319 -9.75 -7.82 1.79
C GLY A 319 -10.53 -8.04 3.07
N CYS A 320 -11.75 -7.49 3.15
CA CYS A 320 -12.56 -7.59 4.36
C CYS A 320 -13.29 -8.92 4.42
N LEU A 321 -13.01 -9.73 5.45
CA LEU A 321 -13.64 -11.04 5.64
C LEU A 321 -15.17 -10.96 5.67
N LYS A 322 -15.75 -9.96 6.36
CA LYS A 322 -17.21 -9.79 6.42
C LYS A 322 -17.81 -9.44 5.06
N ARG A 323 -17.12 -8.63 4.24
CA ARG A 323 -17.56 -8.34 2.87
C ARG A 323 -17.46 -9.55 1.96
N THR A 324 -16.37 -10.32 2.07
CA THR A 324 -16.19 -11.55 1.30
C THR A 324 -17.28 -12.58 1.59
N LEU A 325 -17.84 -12.58 2.82
CA LEU A 325 -18.90 -13.47 3.25
C LEU A 325 -20.32 -12.85 3.13
N ASP A 326 -20.46 -11.68 2.48
CA ASP A 326 -21.71 -10.90 2.38
C ASP A 326 -22.39 -10.62 3.73
N ARG A 327 -21.58 -10.45 4.79
CA ARG A 327 -22.04 -10.22 6.17
C ARG A 327 -21.62 -8.85 6.71
N CYS A 328 -21.35 -7.88 5.84
CA CYS A 328 -20.89 -6.57 6.26
C CYS A 328 -22.04 -5.77 6.89
N ASP A 329 -21.97 -5.55 8.19
CA ASP A 329 -22.88 -4.73 9.00
C ASP A 329 -22.25 -3.41 9.49
N GLY A 330 -21.01 -3.10 9.07
CA GLY A 330 -20.25 -1.93 9.49
C GLY A 330 -19.74 -1.97 10.94
N LYS A 331 -19.99 -3.04 11.69
CA LYS A 331 -19.60 -3.16 13.10
C LYS A 331 -18.24 -3.85 13.23
N LYS A 332 -17.43 -3.33 14.15
CA LYS A 332 -16.16 -3.96 14.54
C LYS A 332 -16.44 -5.32 15.20
N GLU A 333 -15.78 -6.35 14.72
CA GLU A 333 -15.92 -7.70 15.23
C GLU A 333 -14.55 -8.38 15.28
N ARG A 334 -14.44 -9.38 16.15
CA ARG A 334 -13.29 -10.26 16.28
C ARG A 334 -13.71 -11.67 15.87
N ILE A 335 -13.16 -12.16 14.78
CA ILE A 335 -13.52 -13.46 14.19
C ILE A 335 -12.33 -14.40 14.37
N LEU A 336 -12.57 -15.57 14.95
CA LEU A 336 -11.56 -16.64 15.01
C LEU A 336 -11.55 -17.38 13.68
N VAL A 337 -10.38 -17.47 13.05
CA VAL A 337 -10.17 -18.25 11.81
C VAL A 337 -9.16 -19.35 12.05
N SER A 338 -9.33 -20.47 11.36
CA SER A 338 -8.40 -21.61 11.40
C SER A 338 -7.81 -21.81 10.02
N GLY A 339 -6.48 -21.92 9.94
CA GLY A 339 -5.78 -22.32 8.74
C GLY A 339 -5.85 -23.84 8.50
N GLY A 340 -5.52 -24.25 7.27
CA GLY A 340 -5.56 -25.67 6.88
C GLY A 340 -4.63 -26.60 7.66
N LYS A 341 -3.62 -26.05 8.35
CA LYS A 341 -2.69 -26.78 9.23
C LYS A 341 -3.09 -26.72 10.72
N GLY A 342 -4.28 -26.24 11.04
CA GLY A 342 -4.77 -26.11 12.41
C GLY A 342 -4.34 -24.84 13.15
N ASP A 343 -3.56 -23.95 12.51
CA ASP A 343 -3.19 -22.66 13.07
C ASP A 343 -4.45 -21.81 13.26
N LYS A 344 -4.50 -21.07 14.38
CA LYS A 344 -5.64 -20.22 14.72
C LYS A 344 -5.20 -18.77 14.86
N PHE A 345 -5.96 -17.88 14.25
CA PHE A 345 -5.73 -16.44 14.26
C PHE A 345 -7.02 -15.70 14.59
N TYR A 346 -6.90 -14.49 15.10
CA TYR A 346 -8.02 -13.56 15.20
C TYR A 346 -7.96 -12.51 14.10
N VAL A 347 -9.05 -12.39 13.35
CA VAL A 347 -9.28 -11.31 12.40
C VAL A 347 -10.08 -10.22 13.08
N VAL A 348 -9.55 -9.02 13.16
CA VAL A 348 -10.25 -7.84 13.70
C VAL A 348 -10.60 -6.91 12.55
N ASN A 349 -11.90 -6.66 12.36
CA ASN A 349 -12.40 -5.75 11.35
C ASN A 349 -12.26 -4.31 11.83
N ASN A 350 -11.46 -3.49 11.16
CA ASN A 350 -11.37 -2.04 11.38
C ASN A 350 -12.35 -1.33 10.42
N CYS A 351 -13.62 -1.35 10.79
CA CYS A 351 -14.73 -0.93 9.91
C CYS A 351 -14.68 0.55 9.54
N ASP A 352 -14.18 1.42 10.42
CA ASP A 352 -14.04 2.86 10.14
C ASP A 352 -13.14 3.14 8.93
N PHE A 353 -12.22 2.22 8.62
CA PHE A 353 -11.21 2.34 7.56
C PHE A 353 -11.27 1.21 6.53
N CYS A 354 -12.22 0.29 6.66
CA CYS A 354 -12.42 -0.86 5.78
C CYS A 354 -11.15 -1.70 5.55
N TYR A 355 -10.49 -2.13 6.63
CA TYR A 355 -9.40 -3.09 6.58
C TYR A 355 -9.46 -4.06 7.76
N ASN A 356 -8.78 -5.19 7.64
CA ASN A 356 -8.64 -6.17 8.71
C ASN A 356 -7.21 -6.22 9.21
N THR A 357 -7.07 -6.43 10.52
CA THR A 357 -5.80 -6.82 11.15
C THR A 357 -5.92 -8.25 11.64
N ILE A 358 -4.94 -9.07 11.33
CA ILE A 358 -4.86 -10.47 11.74
C ILE A 358 -3.82 -10.59 12.85
N TYR A 359 -4.24 -11.15 13.98
CA TYR A 359 -3.42 -11.33 15.17
C TYR A 359 -3.21 -12.81 15.48
N THR A 360 -2.08 -13.13 16.12
CA THR A 360 -1.88 -14.44 16.74
C THR A 360 -2.99 -14.71 17.75
N LYS A 361 -3.38 -15.99 17.90
CA LYS A 361 -4.43 -16.37 18.86
C LYS A 361 -4.05 -16.00 20.29
N ASN A 362 -2.83 -16.31 20.70
CA ASN A 362 -2.32 -16.07 22.03
C ASN A 362 -1.46 -14.81 22.08
N GLY A 363 -1.57 -14.06 23.16
CA GLY A 363 -0.63 -12.98 23.47
C GLY A 363 0.72 -13.56 23.90
N GLU A 364 1.80 -12.93 23.45
CA GLU A 364 3.14 -13.19 23.97
C GLU A 364 3.34 -12.41 25.27
N LYS A 365 4.03 -13.03 26.23
CA LYS A 365 4.53 -12.38 27.45
C LYS A 365 6.03 -12.61 27.47
N LYS A 366 6.80 -11.55 27.63
CA LYS A 366 8.27 -11.58 27.71
C LYS A 366 8.70 -10.90 29.00
N PRO A 367 8.43 -11.51 30.15
CA PRO A 367 8.76 -10.92 31.46
C PRO A 367 10.28 -10.77 31.69
N GLU A 368 11.10 -11.48 30.90
CA GLU A 368 12.57 -11.39 30.90
C GLU A 368 13.10 -10.10 30.26
N LEU A 369 12.24 -9.32 29.61
CA LEU A 369 12.65 -8.01 29.09
C LEU A 369 12.73 -7.01 30.22
N ASP A 370 13.90 -6.37 30.34
CA ASP A 370 14.05 -5.21 31.23
C ASP A 370 13.14 -4.07 30.79
N LYS A 371 12.67 -3.27 31.74
CA LYS A 371 11.98 -2.01 31.42
C LYS A 371 12.93 -1.07 30.65
N PRO A 372 12.44 -0.29 29.73
CA PRO A 372 11.05 -0.11 29.31
C PRO A 372 10.58 -1.13 28.27
N ALA A 373 9.29 -1.44 28.27
CA ALA A 373 8.66 -2.37 27.35
C ALA A 373 7.35 -1.82 26.77
N TRP A 374 7.01 -2.25 25.55
CA TRP A 374 5.77 -1.88 24.89
C TRP A 374 4.72 -2.98 25.10
N HIS A 375 3.59 -2.61 25.70
CA HIS A 375 2.48 -3.50 25.99
C HIS A 375 1.28 -3.13 25.11
N HIS A 376 0.89 -4.02 24.20
CA HIS A 376 -0.23 -3.82 23.30
C HIS A 376 -1.47 -4.58 23.77
N PHE A 377 -2.42 -3.85 24.34
CA PHE A 377 -3.73 -4.38 24.74
C PHE A 377 -4.69 -4.27 23.54
N THR A 378 -5.22 -5.39 23.10
CA THR A 378 -6.11 -5.48 21.92
C THR A 378 -7.59 -5.52 22.31
N TRP A 379 -7.97 -6.48 23.16
CA TRP A 379 -9.33 -6.69 23.65
C TRP A 379 -9.37 -7.24 25.06
N GLU A 380 -8.28 -7.14 25.77
CA GLU A 380 -8.21 -7.49 27.20
C GLU A 380 -9.18 -6.61 28.00
N THR A 381 -9.87 -7.24 28.95
CA THR A 381 -10.69 -6.53 29.95
C THR A 381 -9.80 -5.73 30.91
N ALA A 382 -10.41 -4.82 31.69
CA ALA A 382 -9.67 -4.07 32.70
C ALA A 382 -8.94 -5.00 33.69
N ASP A 383 -9.58 -6.08 34.12
CA ASP A 383 -8.99 -7.03 35.07
C ASP A 383 -7.83 -7.83 34.48
N GLU A 384 -7.95 -8.24 33.22
CA GLU A 384 -6.86 -8.89 32.49
C GLU A 384 -5.69 -7.93 32.33
N MET A 385 -5.95 -6.67 31.97
CA MET A 385 -4.94 -5.63 31.86
C MET A 385 -4.24 -5.37 33.20
N ARG A 386 -4.98 -5.19 34.30
CA ARG A 386 -4.38 -5.02 35.65
C ARG A 386 -3.50 -6.20 36.06
N LYS A 387 -3.90 -7.44 35.73
CA LYS A 387 -3.05 -8.63 35.99
C LYS A 387 -1.73 -8.54 35.25
N VAL A 388 -1.75 -8.11 33.99
CA VAL A 388 -0.53 -7.91 33.21
C VAL A 388 0.33 -6.81 33.82
N LEU A 389 -0.25 -5.64 34.11
CA LEU A 389 0.46 -4.48 34.66
C LEU A 389 1.14 -4.80 35.99
N LYS A 390 0.48 -5.54 36.89
CA LYS A 390 1.07 -6.04 38.15
C LYS A 390 2.28 -6.96 37.91
N THR A 391 2.26 -7.80 36.88
CA THR A 391 3.42 -8.65 36.53
C THR A 391 4.66 -7.83 36.15
N TRP A 392 4.46 -6.60 35.68
CA TRP A 392 5.52 -5.67 35.27
C TRP A 392 5.81 -4.58 36.31
N ASN A 393 5.20 -4.63 37.49
CA ASN A 393 5.27 -3.59 38.51
C ASN A 393 4.94 -2.19 37.98
N LEU A 394 3.85 -2.08 37.22
CA LEU A 394 3.34 -0.84 36.64
C LEU A 394 2.01 -0.39 37.31
N LEU A 395 1.49 -1.23 38.19
CA LEU A 395 0.35 -0.97 39.10
C LEU A 395 0.64 -1.55 40.47
#